data_69b8d0084552985a7a03f4c45ccbc50b
#
_entry.id   69b8d0084552985a7a03f4c45ccbc50b
#
_cell.length_a   1.000
_cell.length_b   1.000
_cell.length_c   1.000
_cell.angle_alpha   90.00
_cell.angle_beta   90.00
_cell.angle_gamma   90.00
#
_symmetry.space_group_name_H-M   'P 1'
#
loop_
_entity.id
_entity.type
_entity.pdbx_description
1 polymer ?
#
loop_
_entity_poly.entity_id
_entity_poly.type
_entity_poly.pdbx_seq_one_letter_code
_entity_poly.pdbx_strand_id
1 'polypeptide(L)'
;MACASGKAGRGGSDRATPTRSLVFVASAFDFSDHKAAAYAPQMTLDMYLAFPEDASKLIEVVDGWIVRCESAEPSHQAIQLNLLIAIREAAGLRDRAKHSCHRVLGDMDVLIADSPKLHFRRPDVVVYRCIDDDRGRWGRKPIAADCLIAVEIVSADSITTDIRDKRAEYAAAGIPHYWIVRMTDNDGPAISVERLLLTSDGEYAREGLAIRGRDFHAIDTISPFPLKLTWEALDEGL
;
A
#
# COMPACT_ATOMS: atom_id res chain seq x y z
N MET A 1 -54.83 -22.13 -0.32
CA MET A 1 -55.32 -23.42 0.25
C MET A 1 -54.13 -24.02 0.94
N ALA A 2 -54.07 -23.88 2.18
CA ALA A 2 -54.34 -24.84 3.26
C ALA A 2 -53.16 -25.75 3.49
N CYS A 3 -52.38 -25.56 4.56
CA CYS A 3 -52.39 -26.24 5.87
C CYS A 3 -52.07 -27.74 5.74
N ALA A 4 -51.20 -28.36 6.49
CA ALA A 4 -50.90 -28.37 7.89
C ALA A 4 -49.73 -29.34 8.19
N SER A 5 -48.94 -29.01 9.17
CA SER A 5 -48.65 -29.71 10.43
C SER A 5 -47.91 -31.06 10.42
N GLY A 6 -46.81 -31.08 11.17
CA GLY A 6 -46.59 -32.18 12.07
C GLY A 6 -45.20 -32.59 12.46
N LYS A 7 -44.84 -32.27 13.71
CA LYS A 7 -44.05 -33.00 14.73
C LYS A 7 -42.52 -33.07 14.69
N ALA A 8 -42.00 -32.43 15.67
CA ALA A 8 -40.95 -32.67 16.65
C ALA A 8 -40.09 -33.96 16.54
N GLY A 9 -38.78 -33.76 16.50
CA GLY A 9 -37.76 -34.71 16.87
C GLY A 9 -36.63 -34.00 17.62
N ARG A 10 -36.46 -34.31 18.91
CA ARG A 10 -35.42 -33.81 19.82
C ARG A 10 -34.09 -34.48 19.44
N GLY A 11 -32.99 -33.73 19.50
CA GLY A 11 -31.69 -34.35 19.49
C GLY A 11 -30.56 -33.35 19.48
N GLY A 12 -29.92 -33.16 20.64
CA GLY A 12 -28.47 -32.88 20.74
C GLY A 12 -28.04 -31.45 20.51
N SER A 13 -28.04 -30.65 21.55
CA SER A 13 -27.29 -29.40 21.64
C SER A 13 -25.82 -29.70 21.85
N ASP A 14 -25.00 -29.62 20.80
CA ASP A 14 -23.58 -29.29 20.97
C ASP A 14 -23.43 -27.78 20.68
N ARG A 15 -23.52 -27.03 21.76
CA ARG A 15 -23.09 -25.63 21.79
C ARG A 15 -21.57 -25.62 21.69
N ALA A 16 -21.05 -25.46 20.47
CA ALA A 16 -19.68 -24.98 20.30
C ALA A 16 -19.62 -23.59 20.96
N THR A 17 -18.92 -23.53 22.08
CA THR A 17 -18.58 -22.31 22.79
C THR A 17 -17.78 -21.43 21.85
N PRO A 18 -18.20 -20.20 21.49
CA PRO A 18 -17.36 -19.31 20.71
C PRO A 18 -16.12 -18.99 21.55
N THR A 19 -14.99 -19.29 20.98
CA THR A 19 -13.68 -19.07 21.59
C THR A 19 -13.58 -17.59 21.97
N ARG A 20 -13.45 -17.33 23.26
CA ARG A 20 -13.39 -15.99 23.90
C ARG A 20 -12.24 -15.09 23.40
N SER A 21 -11.38 -15.60 22.51
CA SER A 21 -10.19 -14.91 22.00
C SER A 21 -10.50 -13.84 20.93
N LEU A 22 -11.58 -13.98 20.17
CA LEU A 22 -11.88 -13.05 19.07
C LEU A 22 -12.55 -11.73 19.52
N VAL A 23 -13.26 -11.76 20.66
CA VAL A 23 -13.91 -10.55 21.18
C VAL A 23 -12.92 -9.61 21.87
N PHE A 24 -11.76 -10.12 22.32
CA PHE A 24 -10.77 -9.33 23.04
C PHE A 24 -9.90 -8.46 22.11
N VAL A 25 -9.72 -8.85 20.85
CA VAL A 25 -8.87 -8.10 19.91
C VAL A 25 -9.58 -6.86 19.38
N ALA A 26 -10.88 -6.92 19.11
CA ALA A 26 -11.63 -5.77 18.57
C ALA A 26 -11.87 -4.65 19.60
N SER A 27 -11.89 -4.97 20.89
CA SER A 27 -12.09 -3.97 21.96
C SER A 27 -10.78 -3.39 22.53
N ALA A 28 -9.63 -4.00 22.21
CA ALA A 28 -8.32 -3.55 22.70
C ALA A 28 -7.70 -2.42 21.85
N PHE A 29 -8.26 -2.12 20.69
CA PHE A 29 -7.76 -1.07 19.80
C PHE A 29 -8.66 0.16 19.79
N ASP A 30 -8.81 0.80 20.95
CA ASP A 30 -9.24 2.19 21.01
C ASP A 30 -8.02 3.07 20.77
N PHE A 31 -7.84 3.52 19.53
CA PHE A 31 -6.73 4.36 19.10
C PHE A 31 -6.78 5.78 19.70
N SER A 32 -7.81 6.13 20.46
CA SER A 32 -7.96 7.44 21.10
C SER A 32 -7.12 7.58 22.39
N ASP A 33 -6.65 6.49 22.98
CA ASP A 33 -5.87 6.52 24.23
C ASP A 33 -4.39 6.18 23.99
N HIS A 34 -3.57 7.21 23.78
CA HIS A 34 -2.11 7.10 23.62
C HIS A 34 -1.39 6.38 24.80
N LYS A 35 -2.04 6.24 25.96
CA LYS A 35 -1.48 5.51 27.10
C LYS A 35 -1.73 4.00 27.00
N ALA A 36 -2.81 3.58 26.36
CA ALA A 36 -3.10 2.16 26.10
C ALA A 36 -2.15 1.55 25.06
N ALA A 37 -1.67 2.34 24.11
CA ALA A 37 -0.72 1.92 23.08
C ALA A 37 0.62 1.41 23.66
N ALA A 38 1.06 1.95 24.81
CA ALA A 38 2.33 1.55 25.44
C ALA A 38 2.34 0.10 25.94
N TYR A 39 1.18 -0.54 26.09
CA TYR A 39 1.02 -1.93 26.57
C TYR A 39 0.44 -2.88 25.53
N ALA A 40 0.12 -2.41 24.31
CA ALA A 40 -0.37 -3.28 23.27
C ALA A 40 0.77 -4.20 22.78
N PRO A 41 0.52 -5.51 22.61
CA PRO A 41 1.53 -6.41 22.05
C PRO A 41 1.85 -5.97 20.62
N GLN A 42 3.15 -5.89 20.31
CA GLN A 42 3.60 -5.59 18.95
C GLN A 42 3.18 -6.71 18.00
N MET A 43 2.68 -6.35 16.84
CA MET A 43 2.24 -7.29 15.82
C MET A 43 3.43 -8.05 15.25
N THR A 44 3.34 -9.38 15.28
CA THR A 44 4.27 -10.29 14.60
C THR A 44 3.65 -10.78 13.30
N LEU A 45 4.45 -11.40 12.43
CA LEU A 45 3.94 -12.03 11.22
C LEU A 45 2.87 -13.09 11.54
N ASP A 46 3.04 -13.87 12.61
CA ASP A 46 2.06 -14.89 13.03
C ASP A 46 0.71 -14.28 13.39
N MET A 47 0.72 -13.17 14.12
CA MET A 47 -0.48 -12.45 14.50
C MET A 47 -1.17 -11.84 13.25
N TYR A 48 -0.40 -11.27 12.33
CA TYR A 48 -0.93 -10.71 11.09
C TYR A 48 -1.59 -11.78 10.22
N LEU A 49 -0.95 -12.93 10.05
CA LEU A 49 -1.50 -14.03 9.25
C LEU A 49 -2.74 -14.67 9.88
N ALA A 50 -2.91 -14.56 11.20
CA ALA A 50 -4.13 -14.96 11.90
C ALA A 50 -5.21 -13.88 11.95
N PHE A 51 -4.89 -12.66 11.48
CA PHE A 51 -5.83 -11.53 11.46
C PHE A 51 -6.93 -11.77 10.43
N PRO A 52 -8.19 -11.38 10.69
CA PRO A 52 -9.26 -11.46 9.70
C PRO A 52 -8.90 -10.72 8.41
N GLU A 53 -9.17 -11.32 7.25
CA GLU A 53 -8.78 -10.77 5.95
C GLU A 53 -9.35 -9.37 5.71
N ASP A 54 -10.59 -9.13 6.08
CA ASP A 54 -11.27 -7.84 5.92
C ASP A 54 -10.59 -6.74 6.76
N ALA A 55 -10.11 -7.08 7.96
CA ALA A 55 -9.42 -6.14 8.83
C ALA A 55 -7.95 -5.92 8.39
N SER A 56 -7.29 -6.97 7.89
CA SER A 56 -5.90 -6.88 7.42
C SER A 56 -5.75 -5.94 6.21
N LYS A 57 -6.81 -5.77 5.40
CA LYS A 57 -6.82 -4.84 4.26
C LYS A 57 -6.84 -3.37 4.66
N LEU A 58 -7.16 -3.06 5.91
CA LEU A 58 -7.33 -1.70 6.43
C LEU A 58 -6.13 -1.22 7.25
N ILE A 59 -5.05 -1.99 7.28
CA ILE A 59 -3.89 -1.68 8.13
C ILE A 59 -2.57 -1.83 7.38
N GLU A 60 -1.60 -1.05 7.79
CA GLU A 60 -0.16 -1.28 7.66
C GLU A 60 0.41 -1.65 9.02
N VAL A 61 1.62 -2.15 9.06
CA VAL A 61 2.32 -2.42 10.32
C VAL A 61 3.71 -1.80 10.25
N VAL A 62 4.01 -0.92 11.20
CA VAL A 62 5.29 -0.21 11.29
C VAL A 62 5.96 -0.59 12.61
N ASP A 63 7.08 -1.29 12.54
CA ASP A 63 7.82 -1.77 13.72
C ASP A 63 6.94 -2.50 14.75
N GLY A 64 5.99 -3.30 14.25
CA GLY A 64 5.02 -4.02 15.07
C GLY A 64 3.81 -3.20 15.51
N TRP A 65 3.73 -1.91 15.16
CA TRP A 65 2.58 -1.08 15.47
C TRP A 65 1.60 -1.03 14.30
N ILE A 66 0.31 -1.21 14.59
CA ILE A 66 -0.75 -1.10 13.59
C ILE A 66 -0.96 0.36 13.24
N VAL A 67 -0.90 0.65 11.95
CA VAL A 67 -1.28 1.93 11.36
C VAL A 67 -2.54 1.71 10.53
N ARG A 68 -3.60 2.46 10.81
CA ARG A 68 -4.84 2.35 10.04
C ARG A 68 -4.68 3.08 8.71
N CYS A 69 -5.03 2.40 7.62
CA CYS A 69 -5.17 3.03 6.32
C CYS A 69 -6.54 3.72 6.22
N GLU A 70 -6.56 4.95 5.74
CA GLU A 70 -7.79 5.66 5.45
C GLU A 70 -8.39 5.17 4.13
N SER A 71 -9.70 5.35 3.97
CA SER A 71 -10.36 5.07 2.70
C SER A 71 -10.01 6.15 1.70
N ALA A 72 -9.57 5.76 0.51
CA ALA A 72 -9.23 6.69 -0.56
C ALA A 72 -10.50 7.34 -1.15
N GLU A 73 -10.45 8.65 -1.40
CA GLU A 73 -11.49 9.39 -2.11
C GLU A 73 -11.50 9.07 -3.62
N PRO A 74 -12.59 9.38 -4.35
CA PRO A 74 -12.71 9.05 -5.77
C PRO A 74 -11.56 9.57 -6.65
N SER A 75 -11.15 10.83 -6.46
CA SER A 75 -10.05 11.42 -7.24
C SER A 75 -8.71 10.73 -6.97
N HIS A 76 -8.44 10.33 -5.73
CA HIS A 76 -7.26 9.54 -5.40
C HIS A 76 -7.25 8.22 -6.16
N GLN A 77 -8.38 7.50 -6.19
CA GLN A 77 -8.50 6.24 -6.91
C GLN A 77 -8.36 6.40 -8.43
N ALA A 78 -8.91 7.48 -9.01
CA ALA A 78 -8.76 7.77 -10.44
C ALA A 78 -7.29 8.03 -10.80
N ILE A 79 -6.60 8.89 -10.04
CA ILE A 79 -5.16 9.16 -10.21
C ILE A 79 -4.35 7.87 -10.06
N GLN A 80 -4.64 7.04 -9.06
CA GLN A 80 -3.98 5.75 -8.86
C GLN A 80 -4.16 4.83 -10.08
N LEU A 81 -5.38 4.71 -10.59
CA LEU A 81 -5.67 3.89 -11.77
C LEU A 81 -4.91 4.37 -13.01
N ASN A 82 -4.89 5.69 -13.26
CA ASN A 82 -4.21 6.29 -14.40
C ASN A 82 -2.69 6.10 -14.32
N LEU A 83 -2.11 6.25 -13.13
CA LEU A 83 -0.71 5.91 -12.87
C LEU A 83 -0.42 4.43 -13.11
N LEU A 84 -1.27 3.53 -12.61
CA LEU A 84 -1.13 2.09 -12.82
C LEU A 84 -1.10 1.72 -14.31
N ILE A 85 -1.99 2.31 -15.11
CA ILE A 85 -2.06 2.07 -16.56
C ILE A 85 -0.77 2.56 -17.23
N ALA A 86 -0.41 3.83 -17.01
CA ALA A 86 0.74 4.46 -17.66
C ALA A 86 2.07 3.76 -17.29
N ILE A 87 2.26 3.47 -16.00
CA ILE A 87 3.46 2.79 -15.51
C ILE A 87 3.54 1.36 -16.02
N ARG A 88 2.41 0.64 -16.08
CA ARG A 88 2.36 -0.75 -16.59
C ARG A 88 2.72 -0.82 -18.06
N GLU A 89 2.24 0.11 -18.86
CA GLU A 89 2.60 0.19 -20.29
C GLU A 89 4.10 0.44 -20.48
N ALA A 90 4.65 1.41 -19.77
CA ALA A 90 6.07 1.76 -19.83
C ALA A 90 6.98 0.62 -19.34
N ALA A 91 6.64 0.01 -18.21
CA ALA A 91 7.36 -1.17 -17.69
C ALA A 91 7.29 -2.35 -18.66
N GLY A 92 6.13 -2.60 -19.27
CA GLY A 92 5.96 -3.67 -20.26
C GLY A 92 6.77 -3.45 -21.53
N LEU A 93 6.95 -2.21 -21.99
CA LEU A 93 7.84 -1.88 -23.11
C LEU A 93 9.30 -2.18 -22.76
N ARG A 94 9.75 -1.75 -21.57
CA ARG A 94 11.09 -2.06 -21.05
C ARG A 94 11.33 -3.56 -20.93
N ASP A 95 10.37 -4.29 -20.38
CA ASP A 95 10.50 -5.73 -20.14
C ASP A 95 10.67 -6.49 -21.44
N ARG A 96 9.91 -6.16 -22.47
CA ARG A 96 10.08 -6.74 -23.81
C ARG A 96 11.45 -6.44 -24.41
N ALA A 97 11.95 -5.21 -24.21
CA ALA A 97 13.25 -4.81 -24.75
C ALA A 97 14.45 -5.43 -24.01
N LYS A 98 14.29 -5.71 -22.71
CA LYS A 98 15.39 -6.18 -21.85
C LYS A 98 15.23 -7.64 -21.38
N HIS A 99 14.20 -8.35 -21.84
CA HIS A 99 13.88 -9.70 -21.37
C HIS A 99 13.78 -9.79 -19.84
N SER A 100 13.20 -8.77 -19.22
CA SER A 100 12.92 -8.69 -17.79
C SER A 100 11.43 -8.91 -17.53
N CYS A 101 11.04 -9.00 -16.27
CA CYS A 101 9.65 -9.11 -15.85
C CYS A 101 9.39 -8.26 -14.63
N HIS A 102 8.43 -7.33 -14.76
CA HIS A 102 7.95 -6.52 -13.65
C HIS A 102 6.43 -6.60 -13.54
N ARG A 103 5.94 -6.48 -12.32
CA ARG A 103 4.53 -6.30 -12.02
C ARG A 103 4.29 -4.88 -11.54
N VAL A 104 3.14 -4.33 -11.92
CA VAL A 104 2.68 -3.00 -11.47
C VAL A 104 1.31 -3.20 -10.87
N LEU A 105 1.20 -3.01 -9.57
CA LEU A 105 -0.02 -3.22 -8.79
C LEU A 105 -0.27 -2.04 -7.85
N GLY A 106 -1.55 -1.82 -7.52
CA GLY A 106 -1.97 -0.90 -6.48
C GLY A 106 -2.22 -1.62 -5.16
N ASP A 107 -2.11 -0.89 -4.05
CA ASP A 107 -2.46 -1.35 -2.69
C ASP A 107 -1.84 -2.70 -2.32
N MET A 108 -0.61 -2.93 -2.74
CA MET A 108 0.10 -4.19 -2.51
C MET A 108 1.00 -4.08 -1.28
N ASP A 109 0.85 -5.01 -0.34
CA ASP A 109 1.72 -5.09 0.82
C ASP A 109 3.16 -5.37 0.39
N VAL A 110 4.08 -4.51 0.81
CA VAL A 110 5.53 -4.63 0.63
C VAL A 110 6.18 -4.89 1.99
N LEU A 111 6.73 -6.08 2.17
CA LEU A 111 7.43 -6.43 3.40
C LEU A 111 8.77 -5.71 3.48
N ILE A 112 8.98 -4.98 4.57
CA ILE A 112 10.25 -4.34 4.90
C ILE A 112 11.05 -5.20 5.87
N ALA A 113 10.38 -5.70 6.92
CA ALA A 113 10.96 -6.63 7.88
C ALA A 113 9.89 -7.57 8.47
N ASP A 114 10.24 -8.84 8.71
CA ASP A 114 9.36 -9.83 9.36
C ASP A 114 9.79 -10.15 10.79
N SER A 115 11.02 -9.82 11.17
CA SER A 115 11.63 -10.12 12.46
C SER A 115 12.63 -9.03 12.86
N PRO A 116 12.77 -8.69 14.17
CA PRO A 116 12.01 -9.21 15.30
C PRO A 116 10.57 -8.67 15.38
N LYS A 117 10.23 -7.66 14.59
CA LYS A 117 8.93 -7.01 14.52
C LYS A 117 8.47 -7.00 13.08
N LEU A 118 7.18 -7.22 12.86
CA LEU A 118 6.61 -7.07 11.54
C LEU A 118 6.65 -5.60 11.12
N HIS A 119 7.12 -5.36 9.89
CA HIS A 119 7.07 -4.05 9.24
C HIS A 119 6.73 -4.25 7.77
N PHE A 120 5.58 -3.74 7.36
CA PHE A 120 5.20 -3.66 5.95
C PHE A 120 4.43 -2.37 5.68
N ARG A 121 4.56 -1.87 4.46
CA ARG A 121 3.82 -0.73 3.93
C ARG A 121 3.00 -1.15 2.71
N ARG A 122 2.02 -0.34 2.38
CA ARG A 122 1.13 -0.54 1.23
C ARG A 122 1.12 0.72 0.38
N PRO A 123 2.12 0.91 -0.49
CA PRO A 123 2.15 2.06 -1.39
C PRO A 123 0.95 2.02 -2.36
N ASP A 124 0.46 3.19 -2.75
CA ASP A 124 -0.65 3.32 -3.70
C ASP A 124 -0.33 2.66 -5.04
N VAL A 125 0.91 2.78 -5.51
CA VAL A 125 1.41 2.01 -6.66
C VAL A 125 2.79 1.45 -6.36
N VAL A 126 3.00 0.18 -6.67
CA VAL A 126 4.31 -0.46 -6.60
C VAL A 126 4.69 -1.14 -7.90
N VAL A 127 5.94 -0.95 -8.31
CA VAL A 127 6.59 -1.70 -9.39
C VAL A 127 7.62 -2.62 -8.79
N TYR A 128 7.51 -3.92 -9.05
CA TYR A 128 8.43 -4.91 -8.51
C TYR A 128 8.73 -6.01 -9.54
N ARG A 129 9.88 -6.69 -9.41
CA ARG A 129 10.25 -7.81 -10.25
C ARG A 129 9.25 -8.96 -10.11
N CYS A 130 9.03 -9.75 -11.17
CA CYS A 130 8.22 -10.96 -11.05
C CYS A 130 8.83 -11.91 -10.03
N ILE A 131 7.97 -12.47 -9.18
CA ILE A 131 8.36 -13.37 -8.10
C ILE A 131 7.93 -14.77 -8.53
N ASP A 132 8.92 -15.64 -8.76
CA ASP A 132 8.72 -17.04 -9.13
C ASP A 132 8.99 -17.99 -7.96
N ASP A 133 9.70 -17.52 -6.93
CA ASP A 133 10.06 -18.24 -5.73
C ASP A 133 8.92 -18.24 -4.69
N ASP A 134 8.83 -19.33 -3.94
CA ASP A 134 7.97 -19.41 -2.76
C ASP A 134 8.69 -18.74 -1.57
N ARG A 135 8.05 -17.71 -1.01
CA ARG A 135 8.55 -16.97 0.16
C ARG A 135 7.93 -17.44 1.46
N GLY A 136 7.51 -18.69 1.49
CA GLY A 136 6.90 -19.29 2.66
C GLY A 136 5.64 -18.54 3.10
N ARG A 137 5.61 -18.09 4.35
CA ARG A 137 4.43 -17.52 4.96
C ARG A 137 4.00 -16.17 4.40
N TRP A 138 4.92 -15.38 3.81
CA TRP A 138 4.58 -14.13 3.11
C TRP A 138 3.96 -14.36 1.73
N GLY A 139 4.12 -15.57 1.17
CA GLY A 139 3.58 -15.97 -0.12
C GLY A 139 4.29 -15.29 -1.29
N ARG A 140 3.51 -14.82 -2.28
CA ARG A 140 4.05 -14.17 -3.48
C ARG A 140 3.96 -12.64 -3.44
N LYS A 141 3.78 -12.06 -2.27
CA LYS A 141 3.84 -10.62 -2.10
C LYS A 141 5.29 -10.14 -2.16
N PRO A 142 5.55 -8.90 -2.65
CA PRO A 142 6.91 -8.37 -2.72
C PRO A 142 7.51 -8.12 -1.34
N ILE A 143 8.83 -8.20 -1.27
CA ILE A 143 9.63 -7.59 -0.22
C ILE A 143 10.30 -6.34 -0.79
N ALA A 144 10.82 -5.46 0.06
CA ALA A 144 11.43 -4.20 -0.40
C ALA A 144 12.53 -4.41 -1.46
N ALA A 145 13.35 -5.47 -1.34
CA ALA A 145 14.40 -5.81 -2.30
C ALA A 145 13.89 -6.20 -3.70
N ASP A 146 12.60 -6.48 -3.87
CA ASP A 146 12.01 -6.73 -5.18
C ASP A 146 11.54 -5.47 -5.86
N CYS A 147 11.30 -4.42 -5.07
CA CYS A 147 10.67 -3.20 -5.53
C CYS A 147 11.62 -2.36 -6.37
N LEU A 148 11.10 -1.80 -7.45
CA LEU A 148 11.78 -0.85 -8.30
C LEU A 148 11.30 0.58 -8.04
N ILE A 149 9.96 0.74 -7.88
CA ILE A 149 9.32 2.03 -7.61
C ILE A 149 8.26 1.82 -6.54
N ALA A 150 8.21 2.71 -5.56
CA ALA A 150 7.05 2.94 -4.70
C ALA A 150 6.45 4.32 -5.03
N VAL A 151 5.14 4.43 -5.12
CA VAL A 151 4.42 5.69 -5.37
C VAL A 151 3.41 5.91 -4.25
N GLU A 152 3.39 7.12 -3.71
CA GLU A 152 2.37 7.58 -2.76
C GLU A 152 1.60 8.76 -3.36
N ILE A 153 0.28 8.70 -3.29
CA ILE A 153 -0.63 9.77 -3.68
C ILE A 153 -1.12 10.42 -2.40
N VAL A 154 -0.82 11.69 -2.23
CA VAL A 154 -1.04 12.37 -0.96
C VAL A 154 -1.93 13.59 -1.15
N SER A 155 -2.94 13.72 -0.31
CA SER A 155 -3.78 14.91 -0.22
C SER A 155 -3.06 16.05 0.49
N ALA A 156 -3.61 17.26 0.42
CA ALA A 156 -3.06 18.43 1.10
C ALA A 156 -3.04 18.25 2.63
N ASP A 157 -4.02 17.50 3.15
CA ASP A 157 -4.18 17.23 4.58
C ASP A 157 -3.32 16.06 5.07
N SER A 158 -2.69 15.32 4.14
CA SER A 158 -1.79 14.22 4.48
C SER A 158 -0.63 14.74 5.32
N ILE A 159 -0.46 14.11 6.48
CA ILE A 159 0.49 14.58 7.49
C ILE A 159 1.90 14.50 6.91
N THR A 160 2.57 15.64 6.84
CA THR A 160 3.97 15.75 6.37
C THR A 160 4.90 14.76 7.07
N THR A 161 4.55 14.36 8.29
CA THR A 161 5.26 13.35 9.07
C THR A 161 5.20 11.97 8.42
N ASP A 162 4.03 11.52 7.94
CA ASP A 162 3.88 10.22 7.31
C ASP A 162 4.72 10.11 6.02
N ILE A 163 4.69 11.15 5.18
CA ILE A 163 5.50 11.21 3.96
C ILE A 163 7.00 11.16 4.29
N ARG A 164 7.43 11.90 5.32
CA ARG A 164 8.82 11.94 5.76
C ARG A 164 9.26 10.57 6.30
N ASP A 165 8.41 9.93 7.07
CA ASP A 165 8.70 8.65 7.70
C ASP A 165 8.74 7.54 6.64
N LYS A 166 7.77 7.47 5.71
CA LYS A 166 7.79 6.56 4.55
C LYS A 166 9.03 6.78 3.67
N ARG A 167 9.42 8.05 3.44
CA ARG A 167 10.64 8.37 2.69
C ARG A 167 11.88 7.76 3.35
N ALA A 168 12.02 7.90 4.66
CA ALA A 168 13.15 7.34 5.40
C ALA A 168 13.10 5.80 5.42
N GLU A 169 11.93 5.20 5.62
CA GLU A 169 11.74 3.76 5.62
C GLU A 169 12.05 3.11 4.27
N TYR A 170 11.52 3.68 3.17
CA TYR A 170 11.79 3.16 1.82
C TYR A 170 13.26 3.33 1.42
N ALA A 171 13.92 4.43 1.83
CA ALA A 171 15.35 4.62 1.63
C ALA A 171 16.17 3.56 2.38
N ALA A 172 15.89 3.37 3.67
CA ALA A 172 16.54 2.35 4.51
C ALA A 172 16.30 0.92 3.99
N ALA A 173 15.12 0.67 3.41
CA ALA A 173 14.76 -0.60 2.79
C ALA A 173 15.38 -0.81 1.39
N GLY A 174 16.04 0.21 0.82
CA GLY A 174 16.76 0.13 -0.44
C GLY A 174 15.87 0.20 -1.69
N ILE A 175 14.65 0.75 -1.60
CA ILE A 175 13.78 0.91 -2.77
C ILE A 175 14.36 1.98 -3.69
N PRO A 176 14.70 1.67 -4.98
CA PRO A 176 15.47 2.61 -5.81
C PRO A 176 14.76 3.92 -6.13
N HIS A 177 13.45 3.87 -6.45
CA HIS A 177 12.68 5.04 -6.82
C HIS A 177 11.50 5.24 -5.89
N TYR A 178 11.32 6.46 -5.40
CA TYR A 178 10.15 6.86 -4.62
C TYR A 178 9.50 8.09 -5.26
N TRP A 179 8.22 7.97 -5.63
CA TRP A 179 7.49 9.04 -6.28
C TRP A 179 6.35 9.51 -5.38
N ILE A 180 6.15 10.82 -5.31
CA ILE A 180 5.11 11.44 -4.50
C ILE A 180 4.24 12.28 -5.42
N VAL A 181 2.97 11.91 -5.55
CA VAL A 181 1.95 12.65 -6.27
C VAL A 181 1.14 13.44 -5.26
N ARG A 182 1.16 14.76 -5.33
CA ARG A 182 0.39 15.62 -4.43
C ARG A 182 -0.86 16.10 -5.10
N MET A 183 -1.99 15.96 -4.41
CA MET A 183 -3.29 16.47 -4.81
C MET A 183 -3.51 17.89 -4.25
N THR A 184 -4.46 18.62 -4.83
CA THR A 184 -4.86 19.97 -4.35
C THR A 184 -5.47 19.90 -2.97
N ASP A 185 -6.36 18.92 -2.77
CA ASP A 185 -7.10 18.61 -1.57
C ASP A 185 -7.43 17.10 -1.56
N ASN A 186 -8.35 16.67 -0.70
CA ASN A 186 -8.67 15.25 -0.55
C ASN A 186 -9.39 14.64 -1.77
N ASP A 187 -10.09 15.46 -2.57
CA ASP A 187 -10.85 15.02 -3.74
C ASP A 187 -10.62 15.95 -4.96
N GLY A 188 -9.41 16.43 -5.14
CA GLY A 188 -9.02 17.34 -6.21
C GLY A 188 -7.97 16.75 -7.16
N PRO A 189 -7.59 17.49 -8.20
CA PRO A 189 -6.59 17.05 -9.16
C PRO A 189 -5.18 17.02 -8.56
N ALA A 190 -4.29 16.26 -9.19
CA ALA A 190 -2.87 16.28 -8.86
C ALA A 190 -2.25 17.64 -9.22
N ILE A 191 -1.44 18.21 -8.31
CA ILE A 191 -0.76 19.53 -8.51
C ILE A 191 0.75 19.40 -8.67
N SER A 192 1.35 18.34 -8.18
CA SER A 192 2.78 18.10 -8.39
C SER A 192 3.11 16.61 -8.35
N VAL A 193 4.16 16.26 -9.07
CA VAL A 193 4.79 14.93 -9.02
C VAL A 193 6.26 15.10 -8.74
N GLU A 194 6.69 14.64 -7.57
CA GLU A 194 8.09 14.60 -7.17
C GLU A 194 8.64 13.19 -7.36
N ARG A 195 9.75 13.07 -8.06
CA ARG A 195 10.47 11.80 -8.28
C ARG A 195 11.79 11.83 -7.56
N LEU A 196 12.00 10.82 -6.74
CA LEU A 196 13.18 10.67 -5.90
C LEU A 196 13.93 9.40 -6.32
N LEU A 197 15.26 9.49 -6.34
CA LEU A 197 16.17 8.38 -6.63
C LEU A 197 17.04 8.14 -5.40
N LEU A 198 17.15 6.88 -4.99
CA LEU A 198 18.04 6.46 -3.92
C LEU A 198 19.48 6.58 -4.36
N THR A 199 20.28 7.31 -3.60
CA THR A 199 21.70 7.52 -3.85
C THR A 199 22.56 6.49 -3.11
N SER A 200 23.85 6.43 -3.41
CA SER A 200 24.77 5.47 -2.81
C SER A 200 25.01 5.67 -1.31
N ASP A 201 24.65 6.83 -0.78
CA ASP A 201 24.73 7.16 0.64
C ASP A 201 23.47 6.77 1.43
N GLY A 202 22.49 6.13 0.75
CA GLY A 202 21.26 5.63 1.36
C GLY A 202 20.17 6.68 1.54
N GLU A 203 20.30 7.84 0.90
CA GLU A 203 19.34 8.93 0.97
C GLU A 203 18.64 9.14 -0.39
N TYR A 204 17.40 9.64 -0.36
CA TYR A 204 16.73 10.03 -1.59
C TYR A 204 17.12 11.43 -2.05
N ALA A 205 17.70 11.52 -3.25
CA ALA A 205 17.88 12.77 -3.97
C ALA A 205 16.71 13.02 -4.95
N ARG A 206 16.35 14.29 -5.14
CA ARG A 206 15.33 14.67 -6.13
C ARG A 206 15.85 14.48 -7.54
N GLU A 207 15.23 13.57 -8.30
CA GLU A 207 15.48 13.36 -9.73
C GLU A 207 14.65 14.32 -10.60
N GLY A 208 13.43 14.63 -10.18
CA GLY A 208 12.55 15.54 -10.90
C GLY A 208 11.39 16.03 -10.05
N LEU A 209 10.87 17.20 -10.43
CA LEU A 209 9.66 17.80 -9.87
C LEU A 209 8.87 18.46 -11.01
N ALA A 210 7.68 17.95 -11.29
CA ALA A 210 6.72 18.59 -12.16
C ALA A 210 5.65 19.31 -11.33
N ILE A 211 5.27 20.51 -11.76
CA ILE A 211 4.25 21.35 -11.12
C ILE A 211 3.21 21.71 -12.16
N ARG A 212 1.93 21.45 -11.88
CA ARG A 212 0.81 21.79 -12.73
C ARG A 212 0.78 23.30 -13.01
N GLY A 213 0.50 23.65 -14.26
CA GLY A 213 0.51 25.06 -14.72
C GLY A 213 1.90 25.60 -15.06
N ARG A 214 2.98 24.90 -14.68
CA ARG A 214 4.35 25.23 -15.05
C ARG A 214 4.94 24.25 -16.07
N ASP A 215 4.74 22.95 -15.82
CA ASP A 215 5.29 21.87 -16.61
C ASP A 215 4.18 21.21 -17.45
N PHE A 216 4.48 20.89 -18.72
CA PHE A 216 3.50 20.30 -19.64
C PHE A 216 3.11 18.86 -19.25
N HIS A 217 4.08 18.07 -18.79
CA HIS A 217 3.85 16.69 -18.33
C HIS A 217 3.88 16.60 -16.81
N ALA A 218 3.00 15.80 -16.27
CA ALA A 218 3.05 15.37 -14.87
C ALA A 218 4.26 14.46 -14.61
N ILE A 219 4.58 13.59 -15.60
CA ILE A 219 5.78 12.77 -15.59
C ILE A 219 6.44 12.87 -16.97
N ASP A 220 7.73 13.19 -16.99
CA ASP A 220 8.62 13.05 -18.15
C ASP A 220 9.95 12.53 -17.65
N THR A 221 10.23 11.27 -17.93
CA THR A 221 11.43 10.58 -17.41
C THR A 221 11.91 9.49 -18.36
N ILE A 222 13.20 9.17 -18.26
CA ILE A 222 13.81 8.02 -18.94
C ILE A 222 14.20 6.91 -17.94
N SER A 223 14.17 7.21 -16.65
CA SER A 223 14.57 6.30 -15.58
C SER A 223 13.37 6.02 -14.64
N PRO A 224 13.18 4.77 -14.20
CA PRO A 224 13.90 3.54 -14.59
C PRO A 224 13.49 3.02 -15.98
N PHE A 225 12.49 3.60 -16.61
CA PHE A 225 12.02 3.35 -17.98
C PHE A 225 11.43 4.66 -18.56
N PRO A 226 11.45 4.82 -19.89
CA PRO A 226 10.82 5.98 -20.52
C PRO A 226 9.32 6.03 -20.21
N LEU A 227 8.87 7.15 -19.64
CA LEU A 227 7.46 7.41 -19.35
C LEU A 227 7.16 8.90 -19.58
N LYS A 228 6.12 9.18 -20.36
CA LYS A 228 5.53 10.50 -20.48
C LYS A 228 4.05 10.43 -20.16
N LEU A 229 3.62 11.21 -19.19
CA LEU A 229 2.23 11.30 -18.75
C LEU A 229 1.85 12.77 -18.61
N THR A 230 0.81 13.20 -19.33
CA THR A 230 0.30 14.56 -19.19
C THR A 230 -0.58 14.70 -17.96
N TRP A 231 -0.87 15.93 -17.57
CA TRP A 231 -1.77 16.20 -16.45
C TRP A 231 -3.20 15.74 -16.74
N GLU A 232 -3.65 15.93 -17.98
CA GLU A 232 -4.98 15.49 -18.42
C GLU A 232 -5.15 13.98 -18.35
N ALA A 233 -4.12 13.24 -18.77
CA ALA A 233 -4.14 11.77 -18.70
C ALA A 233 -4.00 11.27 -17.25
N LEU A 234 -3.31 12.01 -16.38
CA LEU A 234 -3.22 11.67 -14.96
C LEU A 234 -4.56 11.85 -14.25
N ASP A 235 -5.35 12.85 -14.65
CA ASP A 235 -6.64 13.20 -14.05
C ASP A 235 -7.84 12.67 -14.86
N GLU A 236 -7.64 11.76 -15.79
CA GLU A 236 -8.75 11.19 -16.55
C GLU A 236 -9.80 10.54 -15.63
N GLY A 237 -11.05 11.01 -15.75
CA GLY A 237 -12.16 10.50 -14.95
C GLY A 237 -12.42 11.22 -13.62
N LEU A 238 -11.72 12.38 -13.35
CA LEU A 238 -12.04 13.26 -12.23
C LEU A 238 -13.29 14.09 -12.48
#